data_d36b10d805acd8265298cd840050ea5e
#
_entry.id   d36b10d805acd8265298cd840050ea5e
#
_cell.length_a   1.000
_cell.length_b   1.000
_cell.length_c   1.000
_cell.angle_alpha   90.00
_cell.angle_beta   90.00
_cell.angle_gamma   90.00
#
_symmetry.space_group_name_H-M   'P 1'
#
loop_
_entity.id
_entity.type
_entity.pdbx_description
1 polymer ?
#
loop_
_entity_poly.entity_id
_entity_poly.type
_entity_poly.pdbx_seq_one_letter_code
_entity_poly.pdbx_strand_id
1 'polypeptide(L)'
;TCPESVAGLLGSLAAGGELAGVVEGLLARLLVTTQNPNDNGGGGEGSVADGDAAPTLFAGDSGDDAALVAGAERCRVVSVEEAGVSGIMGLGAVGLGELVAACHRLAAWASWGQSLAAACLTACGELSAHPGQWGPDGRVSSVVGFEERRFNTTCLLSARLGVSRSRAGQIVDHGSALMDMGFNPTEVMERCGVLDAAKASLVTRRLEGVPAPVALAVQERVLPQAPRRSVSQVGRDIERAL
;
A
#
# COMPACT_ATOMS: atom_id res chain seq x y z
N THR A 1 -27.09 -5.85 -13.41
CA THR A 1 -25.82 -6.27 -14.05
C THR A 1 -25.72 -7.77 -13.91
N CYS A 2 -25.52 -8.51 -15.01
CA CYS A 2 -25.41 -9.98 -14.96
C CYS A 2 -24.15 -10.37 -14.16
N PRO A 3 -24.21 -11.29 -13.17
CA PRO A 3 -23.07 -11.71 -12.36
C PRO A 3 -21.87 -12.19 -13.19
N GLU A 4 -22.12 -12.86 -14.30
CA GLU A 4 -21.07 -13.36 -15.21
C GLU A 4 -20.31 -12.22 -15.89
N SER A 5 -20.95 -11.09 -16.20
CA SER A 5 -20.28 -9.92 -16.78
C SER A 5 -19.38 -9.19 -15.78
N VAL A 6 -19.76 -9.18 -14.49
CA VAL A 6 -18.95 -8.62 -13.42
C VAL A 6 -17.71 -9.48 -13.17
N ALA A 7 -17.87 -10.79 -13.09
CA ALA A 7 -16.75 -11.72 -12.92
C ALA A 7 -15.75 -11.61 -14.09
N GLY A 8 -16.23 -11.56 -15.33
CA GLY A 8 -15.40 -11.37 -16.52
C GLY A 8 -14.64 -10.05 -16.50
N LEU A 9 -15.30 -8.95 -16.12
CA LEU A 9 -14.66 -7.64 -16.00
C LEU A 9 -13.55 -7.63 -14.94
N LEU A 10 -13.85 -8.12 -13.74
CA LEU A 10 -12.87 -8.20 -12.65
C LEU A 10 -11.67 -9.08 -13.04
N GLY A 11 -11.91 -10.22 -13.68
CA GLY A 11 -10.85 -11.15 -14.10
C GLY A 11 -9.94 -10.61 -15.21
N SER A 12 -10.44 -9.70 -16.05
CA SER A 12 -9.70 -9.15 -17.20
C SER A 12 -8.78 -7.98 -16.85
N LEU A 13 -9.02 -7.27 -15.75
CA LEU A 13 -8.26 -6.09 -15.38
C LEU A 13 -6.97 -6.43 -14.62
N ALA A 14 -5.85 -5.81 -15.04
CA ALA A 14 -4.63 -5.82 -14.28
C ALA A 14 -4.76 -4.98 -12.99
N ALA A 15 -3.92 -5.26 -11.99
CA ALA A 15 -3.86 -4.43 -10.79
C ALA A 15 -3.47 -2.99 -11.13
N GLY A 16 -4.13 -2.05 -10.51
CA GLY A 16 -3.93 -0.61 -10.76
C GLY A 16 -5.18 0.20 -10.52
N GLY A 17 -5.13 1.48 -10.88
CA GLY A 17 -6.21 2.44 -10.64
C GLY A 17 -7.52 2.06 -11.31
N GLU A 18 -7.50 1.46 -12.50
CA GLU A 18 -8.71 1.01 -13.19
C GLU A 18 -9.42 -0.11 -12.42
N LEU A 19 -8.70 -1.14 -12.00
CA LEU A 19 -9.26 -2.21 -11.17
C LEU A 19 -9.74 -1.66 -9.82
N ALA A 20 -8.99 -0.74 -9.20
CA ALA A 20 -9.40 -0.09 -7.95
C ALA A 20 -10.74 0.64 -8.10
N GLY A 21 -10.91 1.44 -9.18
CA GLY A 21 -12.16 2.13 -9.44
C GLY A 21 -13.35 1.19 -9.69
N VAL A 22 -13.12 0.06 -10.36
CA VAL A 22 -14.18 -0.96 -10.56
C VAL A 22 -14.56 -1.62 -9.24
N VAL A 23 -13.59 -2.01 -8.41
CA VAL A 23 -13.83 -2.62 -7.11
C VAL A 23 -14.53 -1.63 -6.18
N GLU A 24 -14.07 -0.39 -6.11
CA GLU A 24 -14.72 0.68 -5.33
C GLU A 24 -16.17 0.89 -5.78
N GLY A 25 -16.41 1.03 -7.08
CA GLY A 25 -17.75 1.21 -7.64
C GLY A 25 -18.68 0.00 -7.39
N LEU A 26 -18.16 -1.21 -7.34
CA LEU A 26 -18.93 -2.38 -6.96
C LEU A 26 -19.27 -2.37 -5.49
N LEU A 27 -18.28 -2.18 -4.62
CA LEU A 27 -18.47 -2.12 -3.18
C LEU A 27 -19.41 -0.98 -2.79
N ALA A 28 -19.25 0.20 -3.37
CA ALA A 28 -20.14 1.33 -3.13
C ALA A 28 -21.60 1.00 -3.47
N ARG A 29 -21.85 0.35 -4.62
CA ARG A 29 -23.22 -0.05 -5.00
C ARG A 29 -23.78 -1.17 -4.11
N LEU A 30 -22.92 -2.06 -3.64
CA LEU A 30 -23.33 -3.17 -2.78
C LEU A 30 -23.54 -2.70 -1.32
N LEU A 31 -22.85 -1.64 -0.91
CA LEU A 31 -22.92 -1.06 0.43
C LEU A 31 -23.93 0.09 0.55
N VAL A 32 -24.33 0.73 -0.56
CA VAL A 32 -25.43 1.70 -0.59
C VAL A 32 -26.75 0.92 -0.56
N THR A 33 -27.04 0.35 0.56
CA THR A 33 -28.37 -0.19 0.82
C THR A 33 -29.12 0.80 1.69
N THR A 34 -30.21 1.33 1.15
CA THR A 34 -31.33 1.94 1.86
C THR A 34 -30.95 3.08 2.82
N GLN A 35 -30.57 4.24 2.29
CA GLN A 35 -31.06 5.44 2.92
C GLN A 35 -32.58 5.40 2.80
N ASN A 36 -33.22 5.16 3.91
CA ASN A 36 -34.68 5.20 4.07
C ASN A 36 -35.15 6.58 3.53
N PRO A 37 -36.04 6.65 2.52
CA PRO A 37 -36.48 7.93 1.98
C PRO A 37 -37.28 8.79 2.98
N ASN A 38 -37.42 8.36 4.22
CA ASN A 38 -38.17 9.03 5.29
C ASN A 38 -37.34 9.90 6.24
N ASP A 39 -36.01 10.03 6.08
CA ASP A 39 -35.17 10.87 6.97
C ASP A 39 -35.02 12.33 6.51
N ASN A 40 -35.92 12.84 5.68
CA ASN A 40 -36.04 14.27 5.35
C ASN A 40 -37.02 14.97 6.30
N GLY A 41 -36.66 15.07 7.58
CA GLY A 41 -37.52 15.82 8.51
C GLY A 41 -36.83 16.11 9.84
N GLY A 42 -36.21 17.27 9.96
CA GLY A 42 -35.81 17.73 11.27
C GLY A 42 -34.76 18.84 11.24
N GLY A 43 -35.18 20.07 11.01
CA GLY A 43 -34.37 21.26 11.24
C GLY A 43 -34.06 21.41 12.74
N GLY A 44 -32.87 21.91 13.03
CA GLY A 44 -32.43 22.30 14.36
C GLY A 44 -31.33 23.35 14.26
N GLU A 45 -31.78 24.62 14.28
CA GLU A 45 -30.91 25.77 14.57
C GLU A 45 -30.39 25.69 16.00
N GLY A 46 -29.17 26.10 16.25
CA GLY A 46 -28.74 26.33 17.63
C GLY A 46 -27.26 26.48 17.85
N SER A 47 -26.82 27.73 17.86
CA SER A 47 -26.02 28.34 18.92
C SER A 47 -24.49 28.29 18.86
N VAL A 48 -24.01 29.49 18.69
CA VAL A 48 -22.63 29.99 18.89
C VAL A 48 -22.18 29.82 20.36
N ALA A 49 -20.95 29.40 20.59
CA ALA A 49 -20.22 29.68 21.82
C ALA A 49 -18.72 29.86 21.51
N ASP A 50 -18.26 31.09 21.78
CA ASP A 50 -16.86 31.51 21.85
C ASP A 50 -16.09 30.71 22.90
N GLY A 51 -14.85 30.37 22.62
CA GLY A 51 -13.94 29.79 23.56
C GLY A 51 -12.47 29.94 23.11
N ASP A 52 -11.79 30.92 23.69
CA ASP A 52 -10.36 31.18 23.61
C ASP A 52 -9.52 29.90 23.76
N ALA A 53 -8.68 29.61 22.79
CA ALA A 53 -7.63 28.61 22.92
C ALA A 53 -6.28 29.17 22.47
N ALA A 54 -5.30 29.07 23.34
CA ALA A 54 -3.92 29.51 23.21
C ALA A 54 -3.19 28.87 22.01
N PRO A 55 -2.17 29.53 21.44
CA PRO A 55 -1.48 29.04 20.23
C PRO A 55 -0.53 27.90 20.58
N THR A 56 -0.80 26.72 20.01
CA THR A 56 0.11 25.57 20.03
C THR A 56 1.18 25.72 18.92
N LEU A 57 2.43 25.62 19.31
CA LEU A 57 3.66 25.83 18.52
C LEU A 57 4.01 24.65 17.59
N PHE A 58 3.06 24.08 16.89
CA PHE A 58 3.30 23.14 15.79
C PHE A 58 2.26 23.38 14.68
N ALA A 59 2.41 24.51 13.99
CA ALA A 59 1.74 24.74 12.74
C ALA A 59 2.52 24.08 11.60
N GLY A 60 2.47 22.75 11.52
CA GLY A 60 2.76 22.02 10.30
C GLY A 60 1.48 22.04 9.46
N ASP A 61 1.64 22.31 8.21
CA ASP A 61 0.64 22.50 7.17
C ASP A 61 -0.54 21.49 7.28
N SER A 62 -1.66 21.98 7.80
CA SER A 62 -2.82 21.15 8.19
C SER A 62 -3.75 20.81 7.01
N GLY A 63 -3.33 21.07 5.78
CA GLY A 63 -4.15 20.84 4.59
C GLY A 63 -4.38 19.36 4.27
N ASP A 64 -3.38 18.54 4.41
CA ASP A 64 -3.43 17.13 4.00
C ASP A 64 -4.10 16.22 5.05
N ASP A 65 -3.97 16.53 6.34
CA ASP A 65 -4.61 15.74 7.40
C ASP A 65 -6.14 15.90 7.38
N ALA A 66 -6.65 17.07 7.03
CA ALA A 66 -8.09 17.29 6.89
C ALA A 66 -8.71 16.48 5.73
N ALA A 67 -7.96 16.28 4.63
CA ALA A 67 -8.40 15.46 3.51
C ALA A 67 -8.39 13.96 3.86
N LEU A 68 -7.42 13.50 4.66
CA LEU A 68 -7.35 12.13 5.17
C LEU A 68 -8.47 11.85 6.19
N VAL A 69 -8.75 12.79 7.10
CA VAL A 69 -9.85 12.66 8.08
C VAL A 69 -11.21 12.73 7.39
N ALA A 70 -11.40 13.63 6.42
CA ALA A 70 -12.62 13.69 5.60
C ALA A 70 -12.80 12.43 4.72
N GLY A 71 -11.71 11.77 4.35
CA GLY A 71 -11.73 10.45 3.69
C GLY A 71 -12.17 9.33 4.65
N ALA A 72 -11.69 9.37 5.89
CA ALA A 72 -12.06 8.41 6.92
C ALA A 72 -13.52 8.57 7.40
N GLU A 73 -14.03 9.79 7.46
CA GLU A 73 -15.45 10.04 7.77
C GLU A 73 -16.40 9.55 6.67
N ARG A 74 -15.95 9.48 5.42
CA ARG A 74 -16.71 8.84 4.33
C ARG A 74 -16.67 7.32 4.38
N CYS A 75 -15.71 6.72 5.06
CA CYS A 75 -15.72 5.31 5.41
C CYS A 75 -16.65 5.08 6.61
N ARG A 76 -17.94 5.30 6.41
CA ARG A 76 -18.93 4.82 7.36
C ARG A 76 -18.76 3.31 7.46
N VAL A 77 -18.33 2.82 8.62
CA VAL A 77 -18.32 1.39 8.92
C VAL A 77 -19.77 0.95 8.94
N VAL A 78 -20.27 0.49 7.80
CA VAL A 78 -21.56 -0.15 7.71
C VAL A 78 -21.39 -1.51 8.36
N SER A 79 -22.18 -1.82 9.40
CA SER A 79 -22.17 -3.17 9.97
C SER A 79 -22.55 -4.17 8.88
N VAL A 80 -22.01 -5.39 8.95
CA VAL A 80 -22.32 -6.46 7.98
C VAL A 80 -23.84 -6.73 7.92
N GLU A 81 -24.58 -6.38 8.98
CA GLU A 81 -26.03 -6.49 9.08
C GLU A 81 -26.77 -5.34 8.38
N GLU A 82 -26.19 -4.13 8.35
CA GLU A 82 -26.74 -2.95 7.63
C GLU A 82 -26.32 -2.92 6.16
N ALA A 83 -25.12 -3.42 5.84
CA ALA A 83 -24.74 -3.66 4.45
C ALA A 83 -25.61 -4.78 3.93
N GLY A 84 -26.53 -4.48 3.02
CA GLY A 84 -27.38 -5.50 2.39
C GLY A 84 -26.56 -6.68 1.88
N VAL A 85 -26.25 -7.63 2.76
CA VAL A 85 -25.54 -8.88 2.44
C VAL A 85 -26.17 -9.54 1.21
N SER A 86 -27.48 -9.32 1.00
CA SER A 86 -28.22 -9.74 -0.18
C SER A 86 -27.64 -9.16 -1.49
N GLY A 87 -27.14 -7.91 -1.49
CA GLY A 87 -26.52 -7.30 -2.68
C GLY A 87 -25.18 -7.95 -3.04
N ILE A 88 -24.34 -8.23 -2.03
CA ILE A 88 -23.06 -8.92 -2.21
C ILE A 88 -23.31 -10.39 -2.59
N MET A 89 -24.23 -11.07 -1.92
CA MET A 89 -24.58 -12.46 -2.24
C MET A 89 -25.17 -12.61 -3.63
N GLY A 90 -25.78 -11.54 -4.19
CA GLY A 90 -26.27 -11.50 -5.57
C GLY A 90 -25.18 -11.65 -6.64
N LEU A 91 -23.88 -11.52 -6.29
CA LEU A 91 -22.77 -11.82 -7.21
C LEU A 91 -22.57 -13.32 -7.43
N GLY A 92 -23.13 -14.17 -6.58
CA GLY A 92 -22.92 -15.61 -6.61
C GLY A 92 -21.46 -16.01 -6.31
N ALA A 93 -21.21 -17.31 -6.21
CA ALA A 93 -19.89 -17.81 -5.78
C ALA A 93 -18.76 -17.39 -6.74
N VAL A 94 -19.01 -17.38 -8.05
CA VAL A 94 -18.00 -17.00 -9.07
C VAL A 94 -17.67 -15.52 -8.95
N GLY A 95 -18.67 -14.64 -8.89
CA GLY A 95 -18.45 -13.20 -8.78
C GLY A 95 -17.76 -12.81 -7.46
N LEU A 96 -18.12 -13.46 -6.36
CA LEU A 96 -17.45 -13.26 -5.06
C LEU A 96 -15.99 -13.74 -5.11
N GLY A 97 -15.71 -14.88 -5.74
CA GLY A 97 -14.36 -15.39 -5.93
C GLY A 97 -13.48 -14.41 -6.72
N GLU A 98 -14.02 -13.86 -7.81
CA GLU A 98 -13.30 -12.86 -8.61
C GLU A 98 -13.13 -11.52 -7.86
N LEU A 99 -14.09 -11.10 -7.06
CA LEU A 99 -13.94 -9.91 -6.20
C LEU A 99 -12.81 -10.09 -5.17
N VAL A 100 -12.74 -11.24 -4.51
CA VAL A 100 -11.64 -11.57 -3.58
C VAL A 100 -10.30 -11.58 -4.32
N ALA A 101 -10.22 -12.19 -5.50
CA ALA A 101 -9.01 -12.21 -6.31
C ALA A 101 -8.60 -10.79 -6.77
N ALA A 102 -9.56 -9.94 -7.13
CA ALA A 102 -9.32 -8.55 -7.48
C ALA A 102 -8.75 -7.74 -6.30
N CYS A 103 -9.33 -7.87 -5.12
CA CYS A 103 -8.82 -7.25 -3.90
C CYS A 103 -7.40 -7.73 -3.56
N HIS A 104 -7.11 -9.02 -3.76
CA HIS A 104 -5.77 -9.56 -3.54
C HIS A 104 -4.73 -8.95 -4.51
N ARG A 105 -5.07 -8.80 -5.79
CA ARG A 105 -4.21 -8.11 -6.77
C ARG A 105 -3.98 -6.66 -6.42
N LEU A 106 -5.02 -5.95 -5.97
CA LEU A 106 -4.89 -4.56 -5.52
C LEU A 106 -4.01 -4.43 -4.29
N ALA A 107 -4.11 -5.37 -3.34
CA ALA A 107 -3.25 -5.38 -2.17
C ALA A 107 -1.75 -5.55 -2.55
N ALA A 108 -1.45 -6.42 -3.51
CA ALA A 108 -0.09 -6.57 -4.03
C ALA A 108 0.41 -5.28 -4.71
N TRP A 109 -0.40 -4.68 -5.57
CA TRP A 109 -0.08 -3.41 -6.23
C TRP A 109 0.13 -2.27 -5.23
N ALA A 110 -0.73 -2.15 -4.22
CA ALA A 110 -0.59 -1.13 -3.18
C ALA A 110 0.69 -1.34 -2.35
N SER A 111 1.03 -2.60 -2.04
CA SER A 111 2.28 -2.93 -1.35
C SER A 111 3.52 -2.59 -2.18
N TRP A 112 3.50 -2.89 -3.47
CA TRP A 112 4.52 -2.47 -4.42
C TRP A 112 4.71 -0.95 -4.41
N GLY A 113 3.63 -0.19 -4.57
CA GLY A 113 3.67 1.28 -4.56
C GLY A 113 4.17 1.85 -3.23
N GLN A 114 3.73 1.28 -2.10
CA GLN A 114 4.21 1.65 -0.77
C GLN A 114 5.72 1.44 -0.63
N SER A 115 6.22 0.28 -1.05
CA SER A 115 7.65 -0.05 -0.94
C SER A 115 8.50 0.83 -1.84
N LEU A 116 8.05 1.09 -3.08
CA LEU A 116 8.73 1.98 -4.01
C LEU A 116 8.79 3.42 -3.48
N ALA A 117 7.68 3.95 -2.97
CA ALA A 117 7.63 5.28 -2.35
C ALA A 117 8.57 5.36 -1.12
N ALA A 118 8.61 4.30 -0.30
CA ALA A 118 9.50 4.23 0.86
C ALA A 118 10.99 4.24 0.45
N ALA A 119 11.35 3.54 -0.62
CA ALA A 119 12.70 3.57 -1.16
C ALA A 119 13.05 4.97 -1.72
N CYS A 120 12.13 5.58 -2.47
CA CYS A 120 12.32 6.95 -2.98
C CYS A 120 12.48 7.97 -1.84
N LEU A 121 11.76 7.78 -0.73
CA LEU A 121 11.85 8.65 0.44
C LEU A 121 13.28 8.69 1.03
N THR A 122 14.05 7.59 0.95
CA THR A 122 15.46 7.58 1.39
C THR A 122 16.35 8.50 0.56
N ALA A 123 15.94 8.85 -0.66
CA ALA A 123 16.66 9.75 -1.55
C ALA A 123 16.23 11.22 -1.40
N CYS A 124 15.13 11.51 -0.65
CA CYS A 124 14.65 12.87 -0.47
C CYS A 124 15.67 13.75 0.29
N GLY A 125 15.88 14.95 -0.23
CA GLY A 125 16.85 15.92 0.32
C GLY A 125 16.53 16.34 1.75
N GLU A 126 15.25 16.41 2.10
CA GLU A 126 14.77 16.78 3.44
C GLU A 126 15.24 15.81 4.52
N LEU A 127 15.34 14.53 4.21
CA LEU A 127 15.86 13.50 5.12
C LEU A 127 17.38 13.44 5.16
N SER A 128 18.04 14.14 4.21
CA SER A 128 19.48 14.25 4.12
C SER A 128 20.01 15.52 4.81
N ALA A 129 19.15 16.47 5.10
CA ALA A 129 19.53 17.71 5.75
C ALA A 129 19.62 17.49 7.28
N HIS A 130 20.84 17.46 7.82
CA HIS A 130 20.99 17.75 9.24
C HIS A 130 20.59 19.21 9.49
N PRO A 131 19.83 19.52 10.56
CA PRO A 131 19.75 20.87 11.06
C PRO A 131 21.20 21.27 11.38
N GLY A 132 21.71 22.22 10.60
CA GLY A 132 23.15 22.47 10.49
C GLY A 132 23.84 22.63 11.84
N GLN A 133 24.76 21.78 12.19
CA GLN A 133 25.83 22.10 13.06
C GLN A 133 26.78 23.01 12.26
N TRP A 134 26.73 24.30 12.55
CA TRP A 134 27.68 25.28 12.03
C TRP A 134 29.06 24.91 12.57
N GLY A 135 29.93 24.42 11.71
CA GLY A 135 31.32 24.28 12.07
C GLY A 135 31.96 25.65 12.37
N PRO A 136 33.06 25.71 13.12
CA PRO A 136 33.77 26.94 13.40
C PRO A 136 34.27 27.69 12.16
N ASP A 137 34.28 27.03 11.01
CA ASP A 137 34.63 27.55 9.68
C ASP A 137 33.42 28.05 8.86
N GLY A 138 32.22 28.10 9.44
CA GLY A 138 31.00 28.59 8.78
C GLY A 138 30.48 27.68 7.67
N ARG A 139 31.03 26.48 7.54
CA ARG A 139 30.55 25.50 6.56
C ARG A 139 29.59 24.50 7.19
N VAL A 140 28.41 24.41 6.62
CA VAL A 140 27.47 23.31 6.91
C VAL A 140 27.96 22.11 6.13
N SER A 141 28.65 21.20 6.78
CA SER A 141 29.09 19.95 6.19
C SER A 141 28.52 18.80 6.95
N SER A 142 27.46 18.18 6.39
CA SER A 142 27.41 16.72 6.38
C SER A 142 26.37 16.27 5.37
N VAL A 143 26.84 15.69 4.29
CA VAL A 143 26.02 14.78 3.48
C VAL A 143 25.68 13.61 4.41
N VAL A 144 24.41 13.52 4.82
CA VAL A 144 23.90 12.39 5.60
C VAL A 144 24.19 11.11 4.83
N GLY A 145 24.91 10.18 5.43
CA GLY A 145 25.25 8.91 4.82
C GLY A 145 23.99 8.10 4.46
N PHE A 146 24.11 7.17 3.51
CA PHE A 146 23.00 6.31 3.10
C PHE A 146 22.34 5.59 4.28
N GLU A 147 23.14 5.04 5.20
CA GLU A 147 22.63 4.32 6.37
C GLU A 147 21.82 5.22 7.31
N GLU A 148 22.24 6.46 7.46
CA GLU A 148 21.53 7.44 8.29
C GLU A 148 20.20 7.84 7.63
N ARG A 149 20.17 8.07 6.33
CA ARG A 149 18.92 8.33 5.59
C ARG A 149 17.96 7.15 5.70
N ARG A 150 18.46 5.93 5.51
CA ARG A 150 17.68 4.70 5.69
C ARG A 150 17.11 4.60 7.11
N PHE A 151 17.92 4.91 8.13
CA PHE A 151 17.47 4.94 9.52
C PHE A 151 16.36 5.97 9.73
N ASN A 152 16.56 7.21 9.27
CA ASN A 152 15.59 8.30 9.41
C ASN A 152 14.27 7.95 8.69
N THR A 153 14.33 7.42 7.46
CA THR A 153 13.16 6.93 6.72
C THR A 153 12.44 5.82 7.50
N THR A 154 13.18 4.88 8.03
CA THR A 154 12.61 3.77 8.83
C THR A 154 11.91 4.28 10.08
N CYS A 155 12.47 5.26 10.78
CA CYS A 155 11.84 5.89 11.95
C CYS A 155 10.57 6.64 11.56
N LEU A 156 10.61 7.42 10.48
CA LEU A 156 9.46 8.16 9.96
C LEU A 156 8.33 7.21 9.56
N LEU A 157 8.62 6.17 8.80
CA LEU A 157 7.62 5.18 8.38
C LEU A 157 7.06 4.39 9.57
N SER A 158 7.90 4.04 10.54
CA SER A 158 7.45 3.37 11.76
C SER A 158 6.40 4.20 12.50
N ALA A 159 6.64 5.52 12.63
CA ALA A 159 5.70 6.43 13.28
C ALA A 159 4.43 6.65 12.44
N ARG A 160 4.55 6.87 11.13
CA ARG A 160 3.43 7.14 10.23
C ARG A 160 2.50 5.93 10.03
N LEU A 161 3.06 4.74 9.93
CA LEU A 161 2.31 3.51 9.65
C LEU A 161 1.91 2.74 10.92
N GLY A 162 2.37 3.16 12.11
CA GLY A 162 2.12 2.43 13.36
C GLY A 162 2.75 1.03 13.39
N VAL A 163 3.85 0.81 12.64
CA VAL A 163 4.53 -0.50 12.55
C VAL A 163 5.87 -0.48 13.28
N SER A 164 6.41 -1.66 13.59
CA SER A 164 7.76 -1.76 14.16
C SER A 164 8.82 -1.22 13.19
N ARG A 165 9.94 -0.69 13.73
CA ARG A 165 11.09 -0.25 12.91
C ARG A 165 11.62 -1.37 12.01
N SER A 166 11.62 -2.61 12.50
CA SER A 166 12.02 -3.76 11.67
C SER A 166 11.09 -3.93 10.47
N ARG A 167 9.76 -3.79 10.66
CA ARG A 167 8.82 -3.89 9.53
C ARG A 167 8.97 -2.71 8.57
N ALA A 168 9.13 -1.48 9.08
CA ALA A 168 9.39 -0.31 8.25
C ALA A 168 10.70 -0.47 7.44
N GLY A 169 11.77 -0.99 8.06
CA GLY A 169 13.01 -1.32 7.37
C GLY A 169 12.82 -2.32 6.23
N GLN A 170 12.05 -3.38 6.47
CA GLN A 170 11.73 -4.37 5.42
C GLN A 170 11.00 -3.75 4.21
N ILE A 171 10.12 -2.77 4.45
CA ILE A 171 9.42 -2.05 3.38
C ILE A 171 10.42 -1.24 2.54
N VAL A 172 11.33 -0.52 3.20
CA VAL A 172 12.39 0.27 2.54
C VAL A 172 13.31 -0.64 1.73
N ASP A 173 13.79 -1.72 2.34
CA ASP A 173 14.74 -2.65 1.71
C ASP A 173 14.12 -3.35 0.50
N HIS A 174 12.86 -3.78 0.64
CA HIS A 174 12.11 -4.35 -0.46
C HIS A 174 11.96 -3.36 -1.63
N GLY A 175 11.53 -2.13 -1.34
CA GLY A 175 11.43 -1.08 -2.37
C GLY A 175 12.76 -0.76 -3.04
N SER A 176 13.85 -0.71 -2.28
CA SER A 176 15.20 -0.50 -2.82
C SER A 176 15.63 -1.65 -3.75
N ALA A 177 15.32 -2.89 -3.37
CA ALA A 177 15.58 -4.05 -4.21
C ALA A 177 14.77 -4.02 -5.51
N LEU A 178 13.48 -3.64 -5.46
CA LEU A 178 12.63 -3.53 -6.65
C LEU A 178 13.12 -2.47 -7.66
N MET A 179 13.90 -1.49 -7.20
CA MET A 179 14.54 -0.49 -8.08
C MET A 179 15.83 -1.00 -8.72
N ASP A 180 16.35 -2.15 -8.30
CA ASP A 180 17.52 -2.79 -8.90
C ASP A 180 17.11 -3.61 -10.13
N MET A 181 17.86 -3.46 -11.21
CA MET A 181 17.62 -4.19 -12.47
C MET A 181 17.63 -5.71 -12.28
N GLY A 182 18.33 -6.22 -11.27
CA GLY A 182 18.37 -7.63 -10.92
C GLY A 182 17.03 -8.18 -10.42
N PHE A 183 16.06 -7.32 -10.06
CA PHE A 183 14.74 -7.72 -9.55
C PHE A 183 13.58 -7.30 -10.45
N ASN A 184 13.85 -6.84 -11.67
CA ASN A 184 12.81 -6.43 -12.61
C ASN A 184 11.69 -7.48 -12.84
N PRO A 185 11.95 -8.80 -12.96
CA PRO A 185 10.86 -9.78 -13.10
C PRO A 185 9.94 -9.83 -11.86
N THR A 186 10.49 -9.73 -10.66
CA THR A 186 9.71 -9.68 -9.40
C THR A 186 8.90 -8.40 -9.32
N GLU A 187 9.49 -7.25 -9.65
CA GLU A 187 8.83 -5.94 -9.70
C GLU A 187 7.60 -5.99 -10.61
N VAL A 188 7.77 -6.43 -11.85
CA VAL A 188 6.67 -6.49 -12.83
C VAL A 188 5.53 -7.38 -12.33
N MET A 189 5.84 -8.55 -11.76
CA MET A 189 4.80 -9.47 -11.28
C MET A 189 4.06 -8.93 -10.05
N GLU A 190 4.74 -8.25 -9.13
CA GLU A 190 4.10 -7.64 -7.97
C GLU A 190 3.24 -6.43 -8.41
N ARG A 191 3.79 -5.55 -9.25
CA ARG A 191 3.07 -4.40 -9.80
C ARG A 191 1.81 -4.78 -10.56
N CYS A 192 1.86 -5.89 -11.31
CA CYS A 192 0.67 -6.42 -12.00
C CYS A 192 -0.27 -7.23 -11.08
N GLY A 193 0.06 -7.38 -9.81
CA GLY A 193 -0.75 -8.15 -8.85
C GLY A 193 -0.73 -9.66 -9.07
N VAL A 194 0.20 -10.17 -9.87
CA VAL A 194 0.36 -11.61 -10.15
C VAL A 194 1.08 -12.31 -8.99
N LEU A 195 2.04 -11.62 -8.39
CA LEU A 195 2.79 -12.08 -7.23
C LEU A 195 2.37 -11.28 -6.00
N ASP A 196 2.00 -11.96 -4.92
CA ASP A 196 1.66 -11.27 -3.67
C ASP A 196 2.91 -10.70 -2.97
N ALA A 197 2.71 -9.64 -2.18
CA ALA A 197 3.77 -8.91 -1.50
C ALA A 197 4.64 -9.78 -0.59
N ALA A 198 4.08 -10.83 0.02
CA ALA A 198 4.84 -11.71 0.90
C ALA A 198 5.86 -12.56 0.11
N LYS A 199 5.45 -13.04 -1.07
CA LYS A 199 6.34 -13.79 -1.98
C LYS A 199 7.36 -12.87 -2.63
N ALA A 200 6.95 -11.68 -3.10
CA ALA A 200 7.85 -10.69 -3.68
C ALA A 200 8.95 -10.27 -2.67
N SER A 201 8.56 -9.93 -1.46
CA SER A 201 9.49 -9.60 -0.36
C SER A 201 10.39 -10.79 0.05
N LEU A 202 9.90 -12.03 -0.06
CA LEU A 202 10.74 -13.20 0.16
C LEU A 202 11.80 -13.35 -0.93
N VAL A 203 11.43 -13.15 -2.21
CA VAL A 203 12.37 -13.22 -3.34
C VAL A 203 13.47 -12.17 -3.18
N THR A 204 13.13 -10.90 -2.96
CA THR A 204 14.11 -9.82 -2.81
C THR A 204 15.07 -10.09 -1.65
N ARG A 205 14.54 -10.50 -0.50
CA ARG A 205 15.34 -10.79 0.69
C ARG A 205 16.25 -12.01 0.52
N ARG A 206 15.81 -13.07 -0.20
CA ARG A 206 16.63 -14.29 -0.39
C ARG A 206 17.70 -14.13 -1.44
N LEU A 207 17.52 -13.21 -2.35
CA LEU A 207 18.48 -12.90 -3.40
C LEU A 207 19.29 -11.62 -3.11
N GLU A 208 19.12 -11.03 -1.94
CA GLU A 208 19.92 -9.90 -1.48
C GLU A 208 21.42 -10.25 -1.51
N GLY A 209 22.22 -9.37 -2.12
CA GLY A 209 23.68 -9.59 -2.29
C GLY A 209 24.08 -10.62 -3.33
N VAL A 210 23.12 -11.29 -3.99
CA VAL A 210 23.40 -12.20 -5.10
C VAL A 210 23.68 -11.38 -6.37
N PRO A 211 24.72 -11.71 -7.16
CA PRO A 211 25.00 -11.01 -8.42
C PRO A 211 23.78 -10.99 -9.34
N ALA A 212 23.48 -9.83 -9.97
CA ALA A 212 22.28 -9.63 -10.77
C ALA A 212 22.03 -10.71 -11.85
N PRO A 213 23.03 -11.20 -12.61
CA PRO A 213 22.79 -12.28 -13.56
C PRO A 213 22.29 -13.58 -12.92
N VAL A 214 22.81 -13.91 -11.73
CA VAL A 214 22.39 -15.10 -10.99
C VAL A 214 20.99 -14.91 -10.41
N ALA A 215 20.74 -13.73 -9.83
CA ALA A 215 19.41 -13.37 -9.30
C ALA A 215 18.35 -13.44 -10.41
N LEU A 216 18.63 -12.95 -11.61
CA LEU A 216 17.73 -13.04 -12.76
C LEU A 216 17.48 -14.50 -13.17
N ALA A 217 18.53 -15.33 -13.27
CA ALA A 217 18.38 -16.73 -13.64
C ALA A 217 17.54 -17.53 -12.62
N VAL A 218 17.72 -17.26 -11.32
CA VAL A 218 16.89 -17.86 -10.26
C VAL A 218 15.43 -17.42 -10.40
N GLN A 219 15.17 -16.13 -10.63
CA GLN A 219 13.83 -15.60 -10.81
C GLN A 219 13.14 -16.21 -12.05
N GLU A 220 13.82 -16.31 -13.19
CA GLU A 220 13.28 -16.95 -14.40
C GLU A 220 12.82 -18.37 -14.14
N ARG A 221 13.51 -19.09 -13.28
CA ARG A 221 13.20 -20.47 -12.92
C ARG A 221 12.05 -20.60 -11.92
N VAL A 222 11.98 -19.69 -10.95
CA VAL A 222 11.07 -19.80 -9.78
C VAL A 222 9.76 -19.04 -10.00
N LEU A 223 9.80 -17.83 -10.57
CA LEU A 223 8.63 -16.94 -10.65
C LEU A 223 7.45 -17.50 -11.47
N PRO A 224 7.62 -18.23 -12.56
CA PRO A 224 6.48 -18.79 -13.31
C PRO A 224 5.55 -19.67 -12.47
N GLN A 225 6.07 -20.32 -11.44
CA GLN A 225 5.30 -21.19 -10.54
C GLN A 225 4.90 -20.49 -9.22
N ALA A 226 5.55 -19.39 -8.86
CA ALA A 226 5.38 -18.70 -7.59
C ALA A 226 3.93 -18.29 -7.27
N PRO A 227 3.08 -17.83 -8.22
CA PRO A 227 1.69 -17.48 -7.91
C PRO A 227 0.88 -18.65 -7.33
N ARG A 228 1.17 -19.87 -7.76
CA ARG A 228 0.47 -21.09 -7.33
C ARG A 228 1.11 -21.79 -6.13
N ARG A 229 2.26 -21.30 -5.67
CA ARG A 229 3.02 -21.89 -4.57
C ARG A 229 2.77 -21.14 -3.26
N SER A 230 2.88 -21.81 -2.15
CA SER A 230 2.95 -21.14 -0.85
C SER A 230 4.28 -20.39 -0.69
N VAL A 231 4.32 -19.38 0.20
CA VAL A 231 5.55 -18.63 0.52
C VAL A 231 6.71 -19.59 0.88
N SER A 232 6.44 -20.62 1.70
CA SER A 232 7.46 -21.61 2.08
C SER A 232 7.94 -22.48 0.91
N GLN A 233 7.09 -22.76 -0.06
CA GLN A 233 7.48 -23.49 -1.27
C GLN A 233 8.38 -22.62 -2.17
N VAL A 234 7.99 -21.33 -2.37
CA VAL A 234 8.82 -20.37 -3.12
C VAL A 234 10.21 -20.26 -2.47
N GLY A 235 10.31 -20.17 -1.14
CA GLY A 235 11.59 -20.12 -0.45
C GLY A 235 12.46 -21.35 -0.74
N ARG A 236 11.90 -22.55 -0.69
CA ARG A 236 12.62 -23.81 -1.02
C ARG A 236 13.00 -23.89 -2.51
N ASP A 237 12.17 -23.36 -3.40
CA ASP A 237 12.45 -23.37 -4.81
C ASP A 237 13.61 -22.40 -5.15
N ILE A 238 13.71 -21.25 -4.46
CA ILE A 238 14.86 -20.34 -4.53
C ILE A 238 16.14 -21.04 -4.05
N GLU A 239 16.09 -21.69 -2.88
CA GLU A 239 17.25 -22.40 -2.31
C GLU A 239 17.79 -23.54 -3.21
N ARG A 240 16.91 -24.16 -3.98
CA ARG A 240 17.33 -25.19 -4.96
C ARG A 240 17.85 -24.58 -6.27
N ALA A 241 17.50 -23.36 -6.55
CA ALA A 241 17.89 -22.69 -7.80
C ALA A 241 19.20 -21.91 -7.65
N LEU A 242 19.59 -21.55 -6.40
CA LEU A 242 20.91 -21.04 -6.02
C LEU A 242 21.94 -22.14 -6.03
#